data_ec3324d8cd6dcb4a5918d88fb4a288de
#
_entry.id   ec3324d8cd6dcb4a5918d88fb4a288de
#
_cell.length_a   1.000
_cell.length_b   1.000
_cell.length_c   1.000
_cell.angle_alpha   90.00
_cell.angle_beta   90.00
_cell.angle_gamma   90.00
#
_symmetry.space_group_name_H-M   'P 1'
#
loop_
_entity.id
_entity.type
_entity.pdbx_description
1 polymer ?
#
loop_
_entity_poly.entity_id
_entity_poly.type
_entity_poly.pdbx_seq_one_letter_code
_entity_poly.pdbx_strand_id
1 'polypeptide(L)'
;MKKELVIIGGGPAGMSAAVAAHRSGIRDILLLERDEHLGGILQQCIHNGFGLHRFGEELTGPEYAWRYEQMVQETGMEVMLNTMVLEVTGEKKIIATNASLGIFEIEAEAIILAMGCRERAKGSLNIAGTRPAGIYSAGTAQ
;
A
#
# COMPACT_ATOMS: atom_id res chain seq x y z
N MET A 1 2.70 15.67 14.47
CA MET A 1 1.29 15.20 14.30
C MET A 1 1.10 13.98 15.17
N LYS A 2 -0.07 13.81 15.83
CA LYS A 2 -0.34 12.63 16.66
C LYS A 2 -1.55 11.88 16.11
N LYS A 3 -1.50 10.53 16.06
CA LYS A 3 -2.55 9.66 15.51
C LYS A 3 -2.77 8.42 16.37
N GLU A 4 -4.00 7.94 16.46
CA GLU A 4 -4.32 6.67 17.10
C GLU A 4 -3.76 5.49 16.30
N LEU A 5 -3.99 5.49 14.97
CA LEU A 5 -3.50 4.46 14.06
C LEU A 5 -2.90 5.07 12.79
N VAL A 6 -1.68 4.64 12.46
CA VAL A 6 -1.06 4.96 11.17
C VAL A 6 -0.85 3.68 10.37
N ILE A 7 -1.30 3.69 9.12
CA ILE A 7 -1.13 2.58 8.19
C ILE A 7 -0.17 3.03 7.09
N ILE A 8 0.90 2.28 6.89
CA ILE A 8 1.95 2.60 5.92
C ILE A 8 1.80 1.69 4.70
N GLY A 9 1.39 2.26 3.59
CA GLY A 9 1.12 1.61 2.31
C GLY A 9 -0.37 1.52 1.98
N GLY A 10 -0.76 2.17 0.89
CA GLY A 10 -2.14 2.24 0.36
C GLY A 10 -2.49 1.13 -0.63
N GLY A 11 -1.76 0.01 -0.59
CA GLY A 11 -2.10 -1.18 -1.36
C GLY A 11 -3.29 -1.95 -0.78
N PRO A 12 -3.63 -3.14 -1.33
CA PRO A 12 -4.80 -3.91 -0.92
C PRO A 12 -4.81 -4.25 0.59
N ALA A 13 -3.66 -4.56 1.15
CA ALA A 13 -3.53 -4.88 2.56
C ALA A 13 -3.79 -3.65 3.44
N GLY A 14 -3.20 -2.50 3.10
CA GLY A 14 -3.37 -1.26 3.85
C GLY A 14 -4.78 -0.72 3.80
N MET A 15 -5.39 -0.66 2.61
CA MET A 15 -6.79 -0.25 2.46
C MET A 15 -7.75 -1.17 3.23
N SER A 16 -7.53 -2.48 3.15
CA SER A 16 -8.35 -3.46 3.88
C SER A 16 -8.21 -3.29 5.40
N ALA A 17 -6.97 -3.08 5.88
CA ALA A 17 -6.71 -2.83 7.29
C ALA A 17 -7.36 -1.53 7.77
N ALA A 18 -7.29 -0.47 6.97
CA ALA A 18 -7.90 0.83 7.26
C ALA A 18 -9.42 0.73 7.41
N VAL A 19 -10.09 0.10 6.46
CA VAL A 19 -11.54 -0.13 6.51
C VAL A 19 -11.93 -1.00 7.70
N ALA A 20 -11.16 -2.07 7.99
CA ALA A 20 -11.42 -2.94 9.13
C ALA A 20 -11.24 -2.22 10.46
N ALA A 21 -10.18 -1.44 10.63
CA ALA A 21 -9.93 -0.62 11.82
C ALA A 21 -11.07 0.38 12.06
N HIS A 22 -11.49 1.08 11.00
CA HIS A 22 -12.62 2.01 11.10
C HIS A 22 -13.92 1.32 11.52
N ARG A 23 -14.21 0.14 10.96
CA ARG A 23 -15.38 -0.68 11.35
C ARG A 23 -15.31 -1.17 12.79
N SER A 24 -14.10 -1.38 13.31
CA SER A 24 -13.87 -1.75 14.72
C SER A 24 -13.96 -0.58 15.70
N GLY A 25 -14.21 0.63 15.23
CA GLY A 25 -14.44 1.81 16.06
C GLY A 25 -13.28 2.80 16.13
N ILE A 26 -12.11 2.51 15.56
CA ILE A 26 -10.99 3.46 15.48
C ILE A 26 -11.38 4.58 14.50
N ARG A 27 -11.19 5.84 14.90
CA ARG A 27 -11.61 7.00 14.10
C ARG A 27 -10.45 7.87 13.64
N ASP A 28 -9.40 8.00 14.45
CA ASP A 28 -8.22 8.80 14.10
C ASP A 28 -7.18 7.93 13.38
N ILE A 29 -7.51 7.61 12.11
CA ILE A 29 -6.69 6.78 11.23
C ILE A 29 -6.03 7.66 10.18
N LEU A 30 -4.73 7.46 9.97
CA LEU A 30 -3.96 8.04 8.88
C LEU A 30 -3.42 6.93 7.98
N LEU A 31 -3.76 6.97 6.70
CA LEU A 31 -3.21 6.10 5.66
C LEU A 31 -2.16 6.86 4.85
N LEU A 32 -0.92 6.37 4.87
CA LEU A 32 0.21 6.95 4.14
C LEU A 32 0.47 6.13 2.87
N GLU A 33 0.53 6.80 1.73
CA GLU A 33 0.90 6.19 0.44
C GLU A 33 1.94 7.07 -0.28
N ARG A 34 2.99 6.44 -0.77
CA ARG A 34 4.08 7.11 -1.49
C ARG A 34 3.72 7.53 -2.91
N ASP A 35 2.83 6.77 -3.54
CA ASP A 35 2.38 7.02 -4.90
C ASP A 35 1.25 8.06 -4.93
N GLU A 36 0.89 8.54 -6.12
CA GLU A 36 -0.17 9.53 -6.32
C GLU A 36 -1.59 8.95 -6.22
N HIS A 37 -1.72 7.62 -6.12
CA HIS A 37 -2.99 6.91 -6.04
C HIS A 37 -2.87 5.67 -5.12
N LEU A 38 -4.01 5.25 -4.59
CA LEU A 38 -4.13 4.01 -3.84
C LEU A 38 -4.15 2.78 -4.78
N GLY A 39 -4.04 1.58 -4.22
CA GLY A 39 -4.14 0.32 -4.95
C GLY A 39 -2.83 -0.45 -5.05
N GLY A 40 -1.68 0.23 -4.99
CA GLY A 40 -0.37 -0.40 -5.04
C GLY A 40 -0.24 -1.35 -6.24
N ILE A 41 0.24 -2.58 -6.01
CA ILE A 41 0.48 -3.58 -7.08
C ILE A 41 -0.79 -3.94 -7.87
N LEU A 42 -1.98 -3.75 -7.31
CA LEU A 42 -3.24 -4.03 -8.03
C LEU A 42 -3.39 -3.19 -9.29
N GLN A 43 -2.82 -1.99 -9.33
CA GLN A 43 -2.88 -1.13 -10.51
C GLN A 43 -2.15 -1.70 -11.72
N GLN A 44 -1.22 -2.63 -11.50
CA GLN A 44 -0.48 -3.33 -12.56
C GLN A 44 -1.13 -4.68 -12.93
N CYS A 45 -2.05 -5.20 -12.10
CA CYS A 45 -2.69 -6.50 -12.30
C CYS A 45 -3.93 -6.36 -13.18
N ILE A 46 -3.75 -6.12 -14.47
CA ILE A 46 -4.84 -5.90 -15.42
C ILE A 46 -5.61 -7.18 -15.81
N HIS A 47 -5.20 -8.33 -15.29
CA HIS A 47 -5.90 -9.61 -15.47
C HIS A 47 -7.00 -9.82 -14.42
N ASN A 48 -7.96 -10.69 -14.72
CA ASN A 48 -9.02 -11.13 -13.81
C ASN A 48 -8.46 -12.08 -12.71
N GLY A 49 -9.28 -12.34 -11.70
CA GLY A 49 -8.97 -13.26 -10.60
C GLY A 49 -9.06 -12.64 -9.20
N PHE A 50 -9.44 -11.36 -9.12
CA PHE A 50 -9.65 -10.66 -7.86
C PHE A 50 -11.15 -10.58 -7.50
N GLY A 51 -11.45 -10.41 -6.23
CA GLY A 51 -12.78 -10.06 -5.76
C GLY A 51 -13.75 -11.22 -5.51
N LEU A 52 -13.53 -12.40 -6.07
CA LEU A 52 -14.47 -13.51 -6.01
C LEU A 52 -14.91 -13.86 -4.57
N HIS A 53 -13.96 -14.01 -3.65
CA HIS A 53 -14.23 -14.29 -2.24
C HIS A 53 -14.74 -13.08 -1.45
N ARG A 54 -14.39 -11.87 -1.89
CA ARG A 54 -14.72 -10.64 -1.14
C ARG A 54 -16.01 -9.98 -1.60
N PHE A 55 -16.24 -9.97 -2.89
CA PHE A 55 -17.36 -9.25 -3.54
C PHE A 55 -18.32 -10.19 -4.28
N GLY A 56 -17.98 -11.49 -4.41
CA GLY A 56 -18.76 -12.45 -5.19
C GLY A 56 -18.68 -12.20 -6.71
N GLU A 57 -17.75 -11.37 -7.15
CA GLU A 57 -17.55 -10.98 -8.54
C GLU A 57 -16.10 -11.16 -8.93
N GLU A 58 -15.86 -11.51 -10.18
CA GLU A 58 -14.53 -11.61 -10.75
C GLU A 58 -14.11 -10.24 -11.30
N LEU A 59 -13.09 -9.65 -10.72
CA LEU A 59 -12.62 -8.30 -11.00
C LEU A 59 -11.17 -8.34 -11.50
N THR A 60 -10.77 -7.31 -12.23
CA THR A 60 -9.37 -6.99 -12.46
C THR A 60 -8.75 -6.34 -11.22
N GLY A 61 -7.41 -6.27 -11.16
CA GLY A 61 -6.72 -5.60 -10.07
C GLY A 61 -7.16 -4.15 -9.86
N PRO A 62 -7.18 -3.30 -10.90
CA PRO A 62 -7.66 -1.92 -10.79
C PRO A 62 -9.11 -1.79 -10.32
N GLU A 63 -10.02 -2.66 -10.79
CA GLU A 63 -11.42 -2.66 -10.34
C GLU A 63 -11.52 -3.02 -8.85
N TYR A 64 -10.75 -4.02 -8.41
CA TYR A 64 -10.68 -4.40 -6.99
C TYR A 64 -10.11 -3.24 -6.14
N ALA A 65 -9.04 -2.59 -6.60
CA ALA A 65 -8.44 -1.44 -5.94
C ALA A 65 -9.44 -0.29 -5.82
N TRP A 66 -10.13 0.04 -6.91
CA TRP A 66 -11.15 1.09 -6.94
C TRP A 66 -12.27 0.85 -5.92
N ARG A 67 -12.76 -0.41 -5.79
CA ARG A 67 -13.79 -0.72 -4.78
C ARG A 67 -13.31 -0.47 -3.36
N TYR A 68 -12.07 -0.84 -3.04
CA TYR A 68 -11.51 -0.54 -1.72
C TYR A 68 -11.26 0.93 -1.50
N GLU A 69 -10.84 1.66 -2.52
CA GLU A 69 -10.67 3.11 -2.47
C GLU A 69 -12.00 3.81 -2.13
N GLN A 70 -13.11 3.41 -2.77
CA GLN A 70 -14.44 3.92 -2.42
C GLN A 70 -14.77 3.65 -0.94
N MET A 71 -14.51 2.44 -0.45
CA MET A 71 -14.72 2.10 0.95
C MET A 71 -13.85 2.94 1.90
N VAL A 72 -12.62 3.26 1.53
CA VAL A 72 -11.75 4.16 2.29
C VAL A 72 -12.33 5.57 2.31
N GLN A 73 -12.74 6.09 1.16
CA GLN A 73 -13.36 7.43 1.03
C GLN A 73 -14.64 7.55 1.88
N GLU A 74 -15.49 6.53 1.89
CA GLU A 74 -16.72 6.50 2.70
C GLU A 74 -16.46 6.60 4.20
N THR A 75 -15.28 6.20 4.69
CA THR A 75 -14.93 6.33 6.11
C THR A 75 -14.61 7.76 6.53
N GLY A 76 -14.24 8.62 5.60
CA GLY A 76 -13.75 9.98 5.86
C GLY A 76 -12.40 10.04 6.58
N MET A 77 -11.65 8.93 6.64
CA MET A 77 -10.32 8.92 7.27
C MET A 77 -9.31 9.77 6.47
N GLU A 78 -8.26 10.18 7.14
CA GLU A 78 -7.19 10.96 6.51
C GLU A 78 -6.29 10.05 5.65
N VAL A 79 -6.06 10.47 4.40
CA VAL A 79 -5.16 9.80 3.45
C VAL A 79 -4.14 10.81 2.96
N MET A 80 -2.86 10.49 3.10
CA MET A 80 -1.76 11.28 2.54
C MET A 80 -1.10 10.49 1.40
N LEU A 81 -1.40 10.90 0.18
CA LEU A 81 -0.73 10.43 -1.05
C LEU A 81 0.59 11.19 -1.25
N ASN A 82 1.42 10.72 -2.18
CA ASN A 82 2.73 11.30 -2.48
C ASN A 82 3.59 11.50 -1.22
N THR A 83 3.41 10.64 -0.23
CA THR A 83 4.05 10.74 1.09
C THR A 83 4.91 9.53 1.37
N MET A 84 6.23 9.73 1.33
CA MET A 84 7.21 8.69 1.56
C MET A 84 7.55 8.60 3.04
N VAL A 85 7.41 7.42 3.63
CA VAL A 85 7.93 7.13 4.96
C VAL A 85 9.42 6.79 4.84
N LEU A 86 10.24 7.47 5.62
CA LEU A 86 11.69 7.33 5.63
C LEU A 86 12.17 6.42 6.77
N GLU A 87 11.52 6.54 7.94
CA GLU A 87 11.91 5.81 9.14
C GLU A 87 10.70 5.54 10.04
N VAL A 88 10.73 4.42 10.74
CA VAL A 88 9.80 4.09 11.83
C VAL A 88 10.65 3.67 13.03
N THR A 89 10.51 4.40 14.14
CA THR A 89 11.27 4.13 15.36
C THR A 89 10.56 3.15 16.31
N GLY A 90 11.31 2.61 17.28
CA GLY A 90 10.76 1.74 18.32
C GLY A 90 9.75 2.44 19.25
N GLU A 91 9.82 3.76 19.36
CA GLU A 91 8.86 4.61 20.10
C GLU A 91 7.62 4.96 19.29
N LYS A 92 7.42 4.29 18.12
CA LYS A 92 6.29 4.51 17.21
C LYS A 92 6.22 5.93 16.64
N LYS A 93 7.39 6.52 16.39
CA LYS A 93 7.53 7.75 15.61
C LYS A 93 7.82 7.40 14.17
N ILE A 94 7.16 8.09 13.27
CA ILE A 94 7.27 7.92 11.83
C ILE A 94 7.84 9.21 11.26
N ILE A 95 8.97 9.12 10.58
CA ILE A 95 9.54 10.22 9.80
C ILE A 95 9.09 10.05 8.37
N ALA A 96 8.38 11.04 7.85
CA ALA A 96 7.86 11.03 6.50
C ALA A 96 8.21 12.32 5.76
N THR A 97 8.09 12.29 4.44
CA THR A 97 8.30 13.46 3.59
C THR A 97 7.29 13.51 2.46
N ASN A 98 6.88 14.72 2.11
CA ASN A 98 6.14 15.02 0.89
C ASN A 98 6.48 16.43 0.39
N ALA A 99 5.98 16.76 -0.81
CA ALA A 99 6.28 18.04 -1.44
C ALA A 99 5.70 19.27 -0.69
N SER A 100 4.62 19.09 0.05
CA SER A 100 3.92 20.19 0.72
C SER A 100 4.50 20.51 2.10
N LEU A 101 4.88 19.49 2.87
CA LEU A 101 5.32 19.62 4.26
C LEU A 101 6.85 19.50 4.43
N GLY A 102 7.55 19.04 3.39
CA GLY A 102 8.96 18.66 3.54
C GLY A 102 9.07 17.40 4.42
N ILE A 103 10.07 17.36 5.29
CA ILE A 103 10.25 16.29 6.28
C ILE A 103 9.44 16.63 7.53
N PHE A 104 8.65 15.68 8.00
CA PHE A 104 7.81 15.85 9.20
C PHE A 104 7.71 14.55 10.01
N GLU A 105 7.30 14.69 11.28
CA GLU A 105 7.18 13.60 12.23
C GLU A 105 5.70 13.34 12.57
N ILE A 106 5.36 12.05 12.68
CA ILE A 106 4.06 11.56 13.15
C ILE A 106 4.32 10.66 14.36
N GLU A 107 3.63 10.89 15.46
CA GLU A 107 3.55 9.99 16.61
C GLU A 107 2.29 9.13 16.47
N ALA A 108 2.42 7.82 16.63
CA ALA A 108 1.30 6.88 16.51
C ALA A 108 1.15 6.05 17.78
N GLU A 109 -0.10 5.74 18.17
CA GLU A 109 -0.35 4.76 19.23
C GLU A 109 -0.19 3.32 18.70
N ALA A 110 -0.57 3.12 17.43
CA ALA A 110 -0.36 1.87 16.71
C ALA A 110 0.07 2.11 15.26
N ILE A 111 0.86 1.20 14.70
CA ILE A 111 1.34 1.27 13.32
C ILE A 111 1.08 -0.07 12.64
N ILE A 112 0.50 -0.04 11.44
CA ILE A 112 0.38 -1.19 10.56
C ILE A 112 1.31 -0.99 9.36
N LEU A 113 2.23 -1.93 9.17
CA LEU A 113 3.12 -1.95 8.02
C LEU A 113 2.49 -2.77 6.89
N ALA A 114 2.07 -2.11 5.81
CA ALA A 114 1.42 -2.72 4.65
C ALA A 114 2.14 -2.34 3.34
N MET A 115 3.46 -2.24 3.39
CA MET A 115 4.33 -1.72 2.33
C MET A 115 4.52 -2.66 1.15
N GLY A 116 3.90 -3.85 1.18
CA GLY A 116 4.04 -4.87 0.15
C GLY A 116 5.44 -5.47 0.10
N CYS A 117 5.79 -5.97 -1.08
CA CYS A 117 7.11 -6.53 -1.35
C CYS A 117 7.67 -5.99 -2.67
N ARG A 118 8.94 -6.19 -2.86
CA ARG A 118 9.61 -5.91 -4.13
C ARG A 118 10.06 -7.22 -4.75
N GLU A 119 9.85 -7.35 -6.04
CA GLU A 119 10.40 -8.45 -6.81
C GLU A 119 11.93 -8.43 -6.76
N ARG A 120 12.56 -9.60 -6.69
CA ARG A 120 14.01 -9.70 -6.77
C ARG A 120 14.48 -9.30 -8.16
N ALA A 121 15.47 -8.43 -8.22
CA ALA A 121 16.11 -8.09 -9.47
C ALA A 121 16.74 -9.35 -10.14
N LYS A 122 16.72 -9.41 -11.45
CA LYS A 122 17.31 -10.52 -12.26
C LYS A 122 18.72 -10.90 -11.78
N GLY A 123 19.53 -9.92 -11.37
CA GLY A 123 20.89 -10.14 -10.88
C GLY A 123 20.99 -10.88 -9.55
N SER A 124 19.95 -10.82 -8.70
CA SER A 124 19.89 -11.48 -7.39
C SER A 124 19.20 -12.85 -7.44
N LEU A 125 18.68 -13.25 -8.59
CA LEU A 125 18.12 -14.59 -8.82
C LEU A 125 19.24 -15.55 -9.25
N ASN A 126 19.31 -16.71 -8.60
CA ASN A 126 20.25 -17.77 -8.99
C ASN A 126 19.75 -18.52 -10.23
N ILE A 127 19.66 -17.81 -11.37
CA ILE A 127 19.31 -18.39 -12.65
C ILE A 127 20.59 -18.98 -13.26
N ALA A 128 20.58 -20.28 -13.52
CA ALA A 128 21.69 -20.97 -14.15
C ALA A 128 21.93 -20.45 -15.59
N GLY A 129 23.18 -20.46 -16.03
CA GLY A 129 23.57 -20.06 -17.38
C GLY A 129 24.09 -18.64 -17.52
N THR A 130 24.20 -18.17 -18.75
CA THR A 130 24.87 -16.91 -19.12
C THR A 130 24.01 -15.66 -19.01
N ARG A 131 22.76 -15.79 -18.56
CA ARG A 131 21.78 -14.68 -18.46
C ARG A 131 21.58 -13.90 -19.76
N PRO A 132 21.23 -14.56 -20.88
CA PRO A 132 21.04 -13.89 -22.15
C PRO A 132 19.90 -12.86 -22.10
N ALA A 133 19.80 -12.05 -23.15
CA ALA A 133 18.65 -11.17 -23.35
C ALA A 133 17.36 -12.02 -23.47
N GLY A 134 16.22 -11.45 -23.06
CA GLY A 134 14.92 -12.14 -23.12
C GLY A 134 14.55 -12.94 -21.86
N ILE A 135 15.41 -12.94 -20.83
CA ILE A 135 15.04 -13.47 -19.51
C ILE A 135 14.49 -12.31 -18.66
N TYR A 136 13.23 -12.40 -18.31
CA TYR A 136 12.51 -11.43 -17.48
C TYR A 136 12.06 -12.06 -16.18
N SER A 137 11.91 -11.24 -15.13
CA SER A 137 11.18 -11.62 -13.95
C SER A 137 9.67 -11.55 -14.22
N ALA A 138 8.85 -12.21 -13.40
CA ALA A 138 7.40 -12.26 -13.61
C ALA A 138 6.77 -10.86 -13.65
N GLY A 139 7.13 -9.98 -12.71
CA GLY A 139 6.59 -8.63 -12.65
C GLY A 139 7.05 -7.72 -13.78
N THR A 140 8.22 -7.99 -14.39
CA THR A 140 8.67 -7.28 -15.60
C THR A 140 7.95 -7.75 -16.85
N ALA A 141 7.53 -9.02 -16.86
CA ALA A 141 6.82 -9.62 -18.01
C ALA A 141 5.32 -9.30 -18.00
N GLN A 142 4.75 -9.03 -16.85
CA GLN A 142 3.36 -8.63 -16.63
C GLN A 142 3.10 -7.18 -17.08
#